data_7922235c53c548806548f1077e7fba52
#
_entry.id   7922235c53c548806548f1077e7fba52
#
_cell.length_a   1.000
_cell.length_b   1.000
_cell.length_c   1.000
_cell.angle_alpha   90.00
_cell.angle_beta   90.00
_cell.angle_gamma   90.00
#
_symmetry.space_group_name_H-M   'P 1'
#
loop_
_entity.id
_entity.type
_entity.pdbx_description
1 polymer ?
#
loop_
_entity_poly.entity_id
_entity_poly.type
_entity_poly.pdbx_seq_one_letter_code
_entity_poly.pdbx_strand_id
1 'polypeptide(L)' 'MKLKHPDILNLIDEKLDQKIRNVKIRATWDYMKNWTDIRYGSRIQSLMVQFHLSYGHIETIIKEEEE' A
#
# COMPACT_ATOMS: atom_id res chain seq x y z
N MET A 1 20.66 4.47 -28.77
CA MET A 1 19.53 3.68 -29.19
C MET A 1 18.24 4.16 -28.59
N LYS A 2 17.23 4.15 -29.39
CA LYS A 2 15.95 4.64 -28.95
C LYS A 2 15.16 3.56 -28.22
N LEU A 3 14.55 3.93 -27.11
CA LEU A 3 13.68 3.01 -26.42
C LEU A 3 12.43 2.76 -27.24
N LYS A 4 12.14 1.50 -27.46
CA LYS A 4 11.01 1.14 -28.30
C LYS A 4 9.71 1.05 -27.53
N HIS A 5 9.79 0.91 -26.23
CA HIS A 5 8.59 0.68 -25.41
C HIS A 5 8.61 1.51 -24.15
N PRO A 6 8.54 2.85 -24.28
CA PRO A 6 8.52 3.70 -23.10
C PRO A 6 7.31 3.42 -22.20
N ASP A 7 6.20 2.99 -22.81
CA ASP A 7 5.02 2.68 -22.04
C ASP A 7 5.24 1.49 -21.13
N ILE A 8 6.03 0.52 -21.57
CA ILE A 8 6.35 -0.64 -20.77
C ILE A 8 7.19 -0.23 -19.56
N LEU A 9 8.14 0.68 -19.77
CA LEU A 9 8.97 1.16 -18.68
C LEU A 9 8.12 1.89 -17.63
N ASN A 10 7.19 2.72 -18.09
CA ASN A 10 6.29 3.40 -17.17
C ASN A 10 5.44 2.41 -16.38
N LEU A 11 4.99 1.37 -17.05
CA LEU A 11 4.19 0.35 -16.41
C LEU A 11 4.98 -0.39 -15.31
N ILE A 12 6.24 -0.68 -15.60
CA ILE A 12 7.11 -1.32 -14.62
C ILE A 12 7.30 -0.42 -13.40
N ASP A 13 7.54 0.86 -13.64
CA ASP A 13 7.70 1.81 -12.55
C ASP A 13 6.45 1.90 -11.69
N GLU A 14 5.28 1.93 -12.33
CA GLU A 14 4.01 1.97 -11.60
C GLU A 14 3.83 0.74 -10.72
N LYS A 15 4.17 -0.43 -11.25
CA LYS A 15 4.05 -1.67 -10.48
C LYS A 15 5.02 -1.71 -9.31
N LEU A 16 6.22 -1.20 -9.51
CA LEU A 16 7.19 -1.12 -8.44
C LEU A 16 6.74 -0.16 -7.36
N ASP A 17 6.20 0.99 -7.77
CA ASP A 17 5.70 1.97 -6.83
C ASP A 17 4.54 1.40 -6.01
N GLN A 18 3.64 0.66 -6.66
CA GLN A 18 2.53 0.03 -5.97
C GLN A 18 3.04 -1.01 -4.96
N LYS A 19 4.03 -1.78 -5.35
CA LYS A 19 4.58 -2.80 -4.48
C LYS A 19 5.25 -2.18 -3.26
N ILE A 20 6.03 -1.13 -3.49
CA ILE A 20 6.69 -0.42 -2.40
C ILE A 20 5.65 0.20 -1.48
N ARG A 21 4.63 0.81 -2.05
CA ARG A 21 3.53 1.39 -1.27
C ARG A 21 2.84 0.33 -0.42
N ASN A 22 2.55 -0.82 -1.02
CA ASN A 22 1.87 -1.90 -0.31
C ASN A 22 2.72 -2.41 0.85
N VAL A 23 4.01 -2.53 0.65
CA VAL A 23 4.92 -2.93 1.72
C VAL A 23 4.89 -1.92 2.85
N LYS A 24 4.91 -0.63 2.52
CA LYS A 24 4.84 0.42 3.53
C LYS A 24 3.51 0.38 4.30
N ILE A 25 2.42 0.14 3.60
CA ILE A 25 1.11 0.04 4.22
C ILE A 25 1.09 -1.11 5.22
N ARG A 26 1.59 -2.26 4.83
CA ARG A 26 1.62 -3.42 5.72
C ARG A 26 2.52 -3.18 6.92
N ALA A 27 3.68 -2.60 6.69
CA ALA A 27 4.60 -2.30 7.78
C ALA A 27 3.98 -1.31 8.76
N THR A 28 3.32 -0.29 8.26
CA THR A 28 2.64 0.70 9.10
C THR A 28 1.49 0.04 9.86
N TRP A 29 0.75 -0.84 9.20
CA TRP A 29 -0.34 -1.59 9.82
C TRP A 29 0.18 -2.43 10.98
N ASP A 30 1.25 -3.18 10.76
CA ASP A 30 1.85 -4.01 11.81
C ASP A 30 2.34 -3.17 12.98
N TYR A 31 2.95 -2.04 12.66
CA TYR A 31 3.41 -1.13 13.71
C TYR A 31 2.25 -0.66 14.57
N MET A 32 1.18 -0.19 13.93
CA MET A 32 0.02 0.30 14.66
C MET A 32 -0.65 -0.81 15.46
N LYS A 33 -0.68 -2.01 14.91
CA LYS A 33 -1.31 -3.15 15.59
C LYS A 33 -0.53 -3.57 16.83
N ASN A 34 0.78 -3.57 16.75
CA ASN A 34 1.63 -4.12 17.80
C ASN A 34 2.09 -3.07 18.83
N TRP A 35 2.12 -1.82 18.43
CA TRP A 35 2.73 -0.78 19.26
C TRP A 35 1.79 0.34 19.66
N THR A 36 0.54 0.29 19.24
CA THR A 36 -0.44 1.30 19.60
C THR A 36 -1.77 0.65 19.96
N ASP A 37 -2.64 1.44 20.60
CA ASP A 37 -3.98 0.98 20.97
C ASP A 37 -5.04 1.46 19.96
N ILE A 38 -4.61 1.88 18.79
CA ILE A 38 -5.52 2.37 17.77
C ILE A 38 -6.41 1.23 17.28
N ARG A 39 -7.71 1.49 17.24
CA ARG A 39 -8.68 0.49 16.80
C ARG A 39 -8.56 0.21 15.31
N TYR A 40 -9.06 -0.95 14.90
CA TYR A 40 -9.00 -1.41 13.51
C TYR A 40 -9.47 -0.36 12.52
N GLY A 41 -10.68 0.18 12.71
CA GLY A 41 -11.22 1.17 11.81
C GLY A 41 -10.39 2.44 11.74
N SER A 42 -9.87 2.87 12.88
CA SER A 42 -9.02 4.06 12.93
C SER A 42 -7.68 3.82 12.26
N ARG A 43 -7.15 2.61 12.37
CA ARG A 43 -5.92 2.27 11.68
C ARG A 43 -6.08 2.36 10.17
N ILE A 44 -7.17 1.80 9.65
CA ILE A 44 -7.45 1.88 8.23
C ILE A 44 -7.63 3.33 7.80
N GLN A 45 -8.36 4.10 8.59
CA GLN A 45 -8.58 5.50 8.29
C GLN A 45 -7.27 6.29 8.20
N SER A 46 -6.36 6.03 9.12
CA SER A 46 -5.04 6.66 9.10
C SER A 46 -4.29 6.32 7.80
N LEU A 47 -4.36 5.06 7.38
CA LEU A 47 -3.71 4.65 6.15
C LEU A 47 -4.36 5.27 4.93
N MET A 48 -5.69 5.40 4.94
CA MET A 48 -6.40 6.06 3.85
C MET A 48 -5.90 7.49 3.65
N VAL A 49 -5.76 8.21 4.74
CA VAL A 49 -5.29 9.59 4.68
C VAL A 49 -3.83 9.64 4.26
N GLN A 50 -3.02 8.79 4.84
CA GLN A 50 -1.58 8.79 4.59
C GLN A 50 -1.23 8.41 3.16
N PHE A 51 -1.93 7.45 2.60
CA PHE A 51 -1.63 6.91 1.27
C PHE A 51 -2.65 7.31 0.21
N HIS A 52 -3.66 8.05 0.58
CA HIS A 52 -4.70 8.51 -0.36
C HIS A 52 -5.42 7.36 -1.07
N LEU A 53 -5.76 6.33 -0.32
CA LEU A 53 -6.45 5.17 -0.85
C LEU A 53 -7.80 5.00 -0.17
N SER A 54 -8.70 4.24 -0.82
CA SER A 54 -10.01 3.98 -0.26
C SER A 54 -9.93 2.91 0.83
N TYR A 55 -10.97 2.85 1.65
CA TYR A 55 -11.05 1.85 2.72
C TYR A 55 -10.92 0.43 2.18
N GLY A 56 -11.69 0.11 1.15
CA GLY A 56 -11.66 -1.22 0.56
C GLY A 56 -10.28 -1.59 -0.01
N HIS A 57 -9.60 -0.61 -0.59
CA HIS A 57 -8.28 -0.85 -1.15
C HIS A 57 -7.27 -1.19 -0.04
N ILE A 58 -7.28 -0.42 1.03
CA ILE A 58 -6.41 -0.66 2.18
C ILE A 58 -6.70 -2.04 2.75
N GLU A 59 -7.97 -2.35 2.94
CA GLU A 59 -8.39 -3.63 3.50
C GLU A 59 -7.91 -4.79 2.64
N THR A 60 -8.00 -4.67 1.33
CA THR A 60 -7.55 -5.70 0.41
C THR A 60 -6.05 -5.93 0.55
N ILE A 61 -5.28 -4.87 0.62
CA ILE A 61 -3.83 -4.97 0.75
C ILE A 61 -3.45 -5.70 2.04
N ILE A 62 -4.13 -5.36 3.13
CA ILE A 62 -3.86 -5.97 4.42
C ILE A 62 -4.20 -7.45 4.40
N LYS A 63 -5.33 -7.79 3.82
CA LYS A 63 -5.78 -9.19 3.78
C LYS A 63 -4.90 -10.05 2.89
N GLU A 64 -4.35 -9.49 1.84
CA GLU A 64 -3.43 -10.23 0.99
C GLU A 64 -2.23 -10.73 1.76
N GLU A 65 -1.75 -9.94 2.69
CA GLU A 65 -0.60 -10.33 3.48
C GLU A 65 -0.91 -11.46 4.44
N GLU A 66 -2.14 -11.50 4.93
CA GLU A 66 -2.52 -12.50 5.92
C GLU A 66 -2.67 -13.90 5.34
N GLU A 67 -2.77 -13.99 4.03
CA GLU A 67 -2.81 -15.29 3.37
C GLU A 67 -1.43 -15.87 3.23
#